data_83d33eaff8c832364511a7e25416cb6a
#
_entry.id   83d33eaff8c832364511a7e25416cb6a
#
_cell.length_a   1.000
_cell.length_b   1.000
_cell.length_c   1.000
_cell.angle_alpha   90.00
_cell.angle_beta   90.00
_cell.angle_gamma   90.00
#
_symmetry.space_group_name_H-M   'P 1'
#
loop_
_entity.id
_entity.type
_entity.pdbx_description
1 polymer ?
#
loop_
_entity_poly.entity_id
_entity_poly.type
_entity_poly.pdbx_seq_one_letter_code
_entity_poly.pdbx_strand_id
1 'polypeptide(L)'
;MKPTFQERQKLKKLFTNDVDRMMFCLRGAGVATTDDEVVQAWAEYSDANHADWLGLPESDETLRNLLIKSLARGRSHVVWRVTGADAEDGTGDFIVPLPAELSEQLGWQMGDELSIERTDPDTLRLRRI
;
A
#
# COMPACT_ATOMS: atom_id res chain seq x y z
N MET A 1 13.17 -14.28 -4.72
CA MET A 1 12.71 -14.42 -6.11
C MET A 1 11.23 -14.10 -6.21
N LYS A 2 10.83 -13.34 -7.21
CA LYS A 2 9.42 -13.00 -7.38
C LYS A 2 8.65 -14.18 -7.96
N PRO A 3 7.50 -14.54 -7.38
CA PRO A 3 6.67 -15.61 -7.94
C PRO A 3 6.08 -15.17 -9.28
N THR A 4 5.95 -16.13 -10.19
CA THR A 4 5.26 -15.90 -11.46
C THR A 4 3.74 -15.77 -11.24
N PHE A 5 3.02 -15.30 -12.25
CA PHE A 5 1.56 -15.22 -12.17
C PHE A 5 0.95 -16.59 -11.85
N GLN A 6 1.42 -17.65 -12.49
CA GLN A 6 0.91 -19.01 -12.25
C GLN A 6 1.19 -19.48 -10.82
N GLU A 7 2.38 -19.19 -10.31
CA GLU A 7 2.74 -19.50 -8.92
C GLU A 7 1.86 -18.77 -7.94
N ARG A 8 1.59 -17.47 -8.18
CA ARG A 8 0.68 -16.69 -7.34
C ARG A 8 -0.73 -17.25 -7.32
N GLN A 9 -1.25 -17.66 -8.46
CA GLN A 9 -2.58 -18.28 -8.54
C GLN A 9 -2.64 -19.60 -7.76
N LYS A 10 -1.59 -20.40 -7.84
CA LYS A 10 -1.47 -21.62 -7.07
C LYS A 10 -1.44 -21.35 -5.56
N LEU A 11 -0.67 -20.39 -5.14
CA LEU A 11 -0.57 -20.01 -3.73
C LEU A 11 -1.91 -19.49 -3.18
N LYS A 12 -2.65 -18.72 -3.96
CA LYS A 12 -3.99 -18.27 -3.57
C LYS A 12 -4.93 -19.43 -3.27
N LYS A 13 -4.86 -20.47 -4.08
CA LYS A 13 -5.71 -21.66 -3.89
C LYS A 13 -5.28 -22.50 -2.70
N LEU A 14 -3.97 -22.64 -2.49
CA LEU A 14 -3.42 -23.42 -1.39
C LEU A 14 -3.60 -22.76 -0.04
N PHE A 15 -3.50 -21.44 0.01
CA PHE A 15 -3.49 -20.67 1.25
C PHE A 15 -4.61 -19.63 1.29
N THR A 16 -5.80 -20.01 0.85
CA THR A 16 -6.97 -19.11 0.79
C THR A 16 -7.25 -18.45 2.13
N ASN A 17 -7.22 -19.21 3.22
CA ASN A 17 -7.50 -18.68 4.56
C ASN A 17 -6.45 -17.65 4.99
N ASP A 18 -5.18 -17.91 4.68
CA ASP A 18 -4.09 -16.98 4.98
C ASP A 18 -4.25 -15.68 4.20
N VAL A 19 -4.56 -15.78 2.91
CA VAL A 19 -4.79 -14.62 2.05
C VAL A 19 -5.97 -13.80 2.56
N ASP A 20 -7.07 -14.44 2.93
CA ASP A 20 -8.25 -13.75 3.47
C ASP A 20 -7.92 -13.00 4.76
N ARG A 21 -7.15 -13.63 5.66
CA ARG A 21 -6.73 -13.01 6.91
C ARG A 21 -5.84 -11.80 6.65
N MET A 22 -4.86 -11.92 5.73
CA MET A 22 -3.99 -10.82 5.36
C MET A 22 -4.76 -9.64 4.78
N MET A 23 -5.70 -9.92 3.88
CA MET A 23 -6.56 -8.87 3.30
C MET A 23 -7.40 -8.18 4.35
N PHE A 24 -7.95 -8.94 5.30
CA PHE A 24 -8.73 -8.39 6.40
C PHE A 24 -7.91 -7.45 7.27
N CYS A 25 -6.68 -7.84 7.63
CA CYS A 25 -5.77 -7.02 8.43
C CYS A 25 -5.42 -5.70 7.72
N LEU A 26 -5.15 -5.76 6.42
CA LEU A 26 -4.80 -4.56 5.65
C LEU A 26 -5.99 -3.62 5.47
N ARG A 27 -7.18 -4.15 5.26
CA ARG A 27 -8.39 -3.32 5.19
C ARG A 27 -8.64 -2.60 6.49
N GLY A 28 -8.45 -3.28 7.62
CA GLY A 28 -8.58 -2.67 8.94
C GLY A 28 -7.57 -1.56 9.19
N ALA A 29 -6.41 -1.61 8.53
CA ALA A 29 -5.39 -0.58 8.61
C ALA A 29 -5.57 0.54 7.56
N GLY A 30 -6.60 0.47 6.72
CA GLY A 30 -6.84 1.46 5.68
C GLY A 30 -5.92 1.33 4.47
N VAL A 31 -5.25 0.20 4.32
CA VAL A 31 -4.36 -0.07 3.17
C VAL A 31 -5.14 -0.74 2.06
N ALA A 32 -5.21 -0.09 0.90
CA ALA A 32 -5.84 -0.68 -0.28
C ALA A 32 -4.80 -1.52 -1.03
N THR A 33 -5.14 -2.78 -1.25
CA THR A 33 -4.26 -3.74 -1.94
C THR A 33 -5.12 -4.83 -2.58
N THR A 34 -4.51 -5.63 -3.44
CA THR A 34 -5.16 -6.79 -4.04
C THR A 34 -4.63 -8.08 -3.41
N ASP A 35 -5.40 -9.16 -3.53
CA ASP A 35 -4.95 -10.47 -3.06
C ASP A 35 -3.67 -10.91 -3.78
N ASP A 36 -3.52 -10.58 -5.05
CA ASP A 36 -2.31 -10.87 -5.82
C ASP A 36 -1.07 -10.16 -5.25
N GLU A 37 -1.20 -8.90 -4.89
CA GLU A 37 -0.12 -8.12 -4.28
C GLU A 37 0.27 -8.69 -2.91
N VAL A 38 -0.72 -9.09 -2.12
CA VAL A 38 -0.50 -9.68 -0.79
C VAL A 38 0.23 -11.01 -0.92
N VAL A 39 -0.20 -11.86 -1.85
CA VAL A 39 0.45 -13.15 -2.12
C VAL A 39 1.90 -12.95 -2.53
N GLN A 40 2.14 -12.01 -3.44
CA GLN A 40 3.49 -11.71 -3.89
C GLN A 40 4.37 -11.22 -2.74
N ALA A 41 3.87 -10.29 -1.94
CA ALA A 41 4.61 -9.74 -0.81
C ALA A 41 4.96 -10.82 0.22
N TRP A 42 4.00 -11.68 0.56
CA TRP A 42 4.24 -12.74 1.53
C TRP A 42 5.16 -13.84 0.99
N ALA A 43 5.04 -14.17 -0.29
CA ALA A 43 5.93 -15.14 -0.93
C ALA A 43 7.38 -14.63 -0.98
N GLU A 44 7.59 -13.36 -1.28
CA GLU A 44 8.91 -12.75 -1.26
C GLU A 44 9.50 -12.70 0.15
N TYR A 45 8.68 -12.33 1.14
CA TYR A 45 9.10 -12.34 2.54
C TYR A 45 9.45 -13.75 3.01
N SER A 46 8.67 -14.75 2.62
CA SER A 46 8.92 -16.14 2.96
C SER A 46 10.22 -16.63 2.34
N ASP A 47 10.46 -16.30 1.08
CA ASP A 47 11.70 -16.66 0.37
C ASP A 47 12.93 -16.05 1.05
N ALA A 48 12.84 -14.80 1.48
CA ALA A 48 13.91 -14.13 2.22
C ALA A 48 14.22 -14.82 3.55
N ASN A 49 13.28 -15.58 4.08
CA ASN A 49 13.44 -16.37 5.32
C ASN A 49 13.59 -17.86 5.03
N HIS A 50 14.00 -18.21 3.82
CA HIS A 50 14.28 -19.57 3.39
C HIS A 50 13.09 -20.53 3.48
N ALA A 51 11.91 -20.03 3.16
CA ALA A 51 10.68 -20.83 3.16
C ALA A 51 9.86 -20.56 1.90
N ASP A 52 9.11 -21.55 1.46
CA ASP A 52 8.18 -21.39 0.32
C ASP A 52 6.97 -20.56 0.73
N TRP A 53 6.47 -20.78 1.93
CA TRP A 53 5.35 -20.04 2.51
C TRP A 53 5.40 -20.14 4.03
N LEU A 54 5.76 -19.04 4.67
CA LEU A 54 5.80 -19.00 6.14
C LEU A 54 4.39 -18.98 6.72
N GLY A 55 4.21 -19.67 7.84
CA GLY A 55 3.00 -19.56 8.63
C GLY A 55 2.80 -18.12 9.11
N LEU A 56 1.56 -17.65 9.09
CA LEU A 56 1.26 -16.29 9.53
C LEU A 56 1.46 -16.16 11.05
N PRO A 57 1.93 -15.00 11.54
CA PRO A 57 2.01 -14.73 12.97
C PRO A 57 0.62 -14.83 13.61
N GLU A 58 0.56 -15.26 14.87
CA GLU A 58 -0.71 -15.31 15.59
C GLU A 58 -1.28 -13.92 15.86
N SER A 59 -0.42 -12.95 16.12
CA SER A 59 -0.82 -11.57 16.37
C SER A 59 -1.16 -10.87 15.05
N ASP A 60 -2.37 -10.34 14.96
CA ASP A 60 -2.81 -9.56 13.79
C ASP A 60 -2.01 -8.26 13.64
N GLU A 61 -1.59 -7.66 14.75
CA GLU A 61 -0.75 -6.46 14.73
C GLU A 61 0.61 -6.75 14.11
N THR A 62 1.24 -7.85 14.50
CA THR A 62 2.52 -8.28 13.94
C THR A 62 2.38 -8.57 12.46
N LEU A 63 1.34 -9.30 12.07
CA LEU A 63 1.06 -9.61 10.67
C LEU A 63 0.87 -8.35 9.84
N ARG A 64 0.05 -7.41 10.33
CA ARG A 64 -0.20 -6.13 9.66
C ARG A 64 1.10 -5.36 9.43
N ASN A 65 1.94 -5.25 10.46
CA ASN A 65 3.20 -4.51 10.37
C ASN A 65 4.16 -5.15 9.36
N LEU A 66 4.26 -6.47 9.36
CA LEU A 66 5.08 -7.19 8.38
C LEU A 66 4.57 -7.01 6.96
N LEU A 67 3.26 -7.04 6.75
CA LEU A 67 2.66 -6.87 5.44
C LEU A 67 2.87 -5.46 4.90
N ILE A 68 2.63 -4.44 5.71
CA ILE A 68 2.83 -3.05 5.31
C ILE A 68 4.29 -2.82 4.90
N LYS A 69 5.22 -3.33 5.70
CA LYS A 69 6.65 -3.22 5.43
C LYS A 69 7.03 -3.96 4.14
N SER A 70 6.51 -5.15 3.94
CA SER A 70 6.80 -5.97 2.76
C SER A 70 6.23 -5.35 1.49
N LEU A 71 5.00 -4.81 1.54
CA LEU A 71 4.38 -4.11 0.42
C LEU A 71 5.16 -2.85 0.06
N ALA A 72 5.58 -2.07 1.04
CA ALA A 72 6.37 -0.86 0.81
C ALA A 72 7.73 -1.19 0.21
N ARG A 73 8.34 -2.31 0.61
CA ARG A 73 9.64 -2.75 0.09
C ARG A 73 9.53 -3.29 -1.33
N GLY A 74 8.47 -4.03 -1.63
CA GLY A 74 8.27 -4.68 -2.94
C GLY A 74 7.99 -3.69 -4.05
N ARG A 75 7.44 -2.54 -3.71
CA ARG A 75 7.15 -1.46 -4.63
C ARG A 75 6.46 -0.33 -3.89
N SER A 76 6.19 0.67 -4.55
CA SER A 76 5.71 1.92 -4.02
C SER A 76 4.17 2.05 -4.05
N HIS A 77 3.41 0.98 -3.81
CA HIS A 77 1.95 1.09 -3.88
C HIS A 77 1.26 0.90 -2.55
N VAL A 78 1.78 1.51 -1.51
CA VAL A 78 0.97 1.73 -0.31
C VAL A 78 0.00 2.85 -0.65
N VAL A 79 -1.28 2.59 -0.46
CA VAL A 79 -2.34 3.55 -0.77
C VAL A 79 -2.88 4.11 0.53
N TRP A 80 -2.79 5.43 0.69
CA TRP A 80 -3.42 6.13 1.80
C TRP A 80 -4.77 6.66 1.35
N ARG A 81 -5.78 6.53 2.20
CA ARG A 81 -7.09 7.14 1.97
C ARG A 81 -7.16 8.46 2.71
N VAL A 82 -7.50 9.50 1.97
CA VAL A 82 -7.70 10.83 2.52
C VAL A 82 -9.03 11.38 2.04
N THR A 83 -9.59 12.30 2.80
CA THR A 83 -10.84 12.96 2.44
C THR A 83 -10.56 14.39 2.06
N GLY A 84 -11.00 14.81 0.88
CA GLY A 84 -10.91 16.20 0.48
C GLY A 84 -11.87 17.06 1.30
N ALA A 85 -11.45 18.27 1.61
CA ALA A 85 -12.24 19.25 2.35
C ALA A 85 -12.24 20.57 1.61
N ASP A 86 -13.34 21.36 1.78
CA ASP A 86 -13.41 22.70 1.21
C ASP A 86 -12.36 23.59 1.88
N ALA A 87 -11.65 24.39 1.08
CA ALA A 87 -10.69 25.36 1.58
C ALA A 87 -11.35 26.51 2.37
N GLU A 88 -12.68 26.67 2.25
CA GLU A 88 -13.50 27.67 2.95
C GLU A 88 -13.09 29.13 2.69
N ASP A 89 -12.41 29.38 1.58
CA ASP A 89 -11.94 30.72 1.20
C ASP A 89 -12.76 31.32 0.05
N GLY A 90 -13.82 30.66 -0.36
CA GLY A 90 -14.71 31.12 -1.44
C GLY A 90 -14.19 30.89 -2.84
N THR A 91 -13.05 30.25 -3.01
CA THR A 91 -12.44 29.98 -4.36
C THR A 91 -13.02 28.74 -5.02
N GLY A 92 -13.68 27.85 -4.26
CA GLY A 92 -14.09 26.55 -4.74
C GLY A 92 -12.99 25.50 -4.72
N ASP A 93 -11.81 25.84 -4.23
CA ASP A 93 -10.72 24.89 -4.06
C ASP A 93 -11.02 23.94 -2.90
N PHE A 94 -10.53 22.71 -3.02
CA PHE A 94 -10.58 21.80 -1.87
C PHE A 94 -9.18 21.34 -1.49
N ILE A 95 -9.03 21.00 -0.22
CA ILE A 95 -7.77 20.59 0.37
C ILE A 95 -7.74 19.08 0.47
N VAL A 96 -6.65 18.47 -0.02
CA VAL A 96 -6.38 17.05 0.16
C VAL A 96 -5.19 16.94 1.12
N PRO A 97 -5.40 16.47 2.36
CA PRO A 97 -4.30 16.34 3.30
C PRO A 97 -3.35 15.23 2.87
N LEU A 98 -2.06 15.50 2.86
CA LEU A 98 -1.05 14.47 2.64
C LEU A 98 -0.66 13.88 3.99
N PRO A 99 -0.74 12.55 4.15
CA PRO A 99 -0.29 11.92 5.39
C PRO A 99 1.17 12.27 5.70
N ALA A 100 1.46 12.52 6.98
CA ALA A 100 2.81 12.89 7.42
C ALA A 100 3.84 11.84 7.01
N GLU A 101 3.50 10.58 7.11
CA GLU A 101 4.37 9.48 6.72
C GLU A 101 4.72 9.53 5.23
N LEU A 102 3.74 9.84 4.38
CA LEU A 102 3.97 9.98 2.94
C LEU A 102 4.89 11.17 2.64
N SER A 103 4.64 12.32 3.27
CA SER A 103 5.47 13.51 3.12
C SER A 103 6.92 13.26 3.53
N GLU A 104 7.13 12.52 4.62
CA GLU A 104 8.46 12.14 5.08
C GLU A 104 9.19 11.25 4.07
N GLN A 105 8.49 10.25 3.52
CA GLN A 105 9.07 9.36 2.50
C GLN A 105 9.45 10.11 1.24
N LEU A 106 8.69 11.12 0.87
CA LEU A 106 8.96 11.95 -0.33
C LEU A 106 9.99 13.04 -0.05
N GLY A 107 10.28 13.34 1.21
CA GLY A 107 11.16 14.45 1.60
C GLY A 107 10.55 15.82 1.35
N TRP A 108 9.23 15.90 1.29
CA TRP A 108 8.51 17.17 1.06
C TRP A 108 8.34 17.91 2.38
N GLN A 109 8.44 19.24 2.31
CA GLN A 109 8.35 20.10 3.46
C GLN A 109 7.30 21.19 3.25
N MET A 110 6.86 21.80 4.36
CA MET A 110 5.97 22.97 4.29
C MET A 110 6.60 24.07 3.46
N GLY A 111 5.82 24.68 2.59
CA GLY A 111 6.27 25.74 1.71
C GLY A 111 6.85 25.28 0.39
N ASP A 112 7.02 23.98 0.20
CA ASP A 112 7.45 23.43 -1.10
C ASP A 112 6.41 23.71 -2.18
N GLU A 113 6.87 24.08 -3.36
CA GLU A 113 6.00 24.24 -4.52
C GLU A 113 5.84 22.90 -5.23
N LEU A 114 4.60 22.57 -5.57
CA LEU A 114 4.27 21.33 -6.26
C LEU A 114 3.61 21.62 -7.58
N SER A 115 3.94 20.84 -8.60
CA SER A 115 3.18 20.83 -9.85
C SER A 115 2.09 19.77 -9.76
N ILE A 116 0.94 20.09 -10.31
CA ILE A 116 -0.22 19.19 -10.39
C ILE A 116 -0.51 18.94 -11.85
N GLU A 117 -0.51 17.69 -12.26
CA GLU A 117 -0.77 17.29 -13.62
C GLU A 117 -1.90 16.27 -13.65
N ARG A 118 -2.89 16.50 -14.51
CA ARG A 118 -3.94 15.51 -14.74
C ARG A 118 -3.44 14.53 -15.79
N THR A 119 -3.22 13.27 -15.41
CA THR A 119 -2.70 12.24 -16.30
C THR A 119 -3.81 11.42 -16.96
N ASP A 120 -4.91 11.20 -16.23
CA ASP A 120 -6.10 10.50 -16.70
C ASP A 120 -7.34 11.23 -16.17
N PRO A 121 -8.55 10.90 -16.65
CA PRO A 121 -9.75 11.60 -16.19
C PRO A 121 -9.96 11.63 -14.66
N ASP A 122 -9.44 10.62 -13.95
CA ASP A 122 -9.60 10.48 -12.51
C ASP A 122 -8.26 10.38 -11.76
N THR A 123 -7.14 10.72 -12.42
CA THR A 123 -5.80 10.54 -11.84
C THR A 123 -4.99 11.84 -11.93
N LEU A 124 -4.33 12.18 -10.84
CA LEU A 124 -3.44 13.34 -10.77
C LEU A 124 -2.03 12.87 -10.42
N ARG A 125 -1.05 13.60 -10.94
CA ARG A 125 0.36 13.46 -10.57
C ARG A 125 0.83 14.71 -9.87
N LEU A 126 1.42 14.56 -8.71
CA LEU A 126 2.05 15.63 -7.95
C LEU A 126 3.56 15.46 -7.98
N ARG A 127 4.27 16.55 -8.22
CA ARG A 127 5.74 16.58 -8.16
C ARG A 127 6.21 17.83 -7.45
N ARG A 128 7.30 17.72 -6.70
CA ARG A 128 7.96 18.91 -6.17
C ARG A 128 8.74 19.58 -7.29
N ILE A 129 8.57 20.87 -7.40
CA ILE A 129 9.28 21.69 -8.40
C ILE A 129 10.71 22.00 -7.94
#